data_1f15b710a92711ddca5bef52e0b6e685
#
_entry.id   1f15b710a92711ddca5bef52e0b6e685
#
_cell.length_a   1.000
_cell.length_b   1.000
_cell.length_c   1.000
_cell.angle_alpha   90.00
_cell.angle_beta   90.00
_cell.angle_gamma   90.00
#
_symmetry.space_group_name_H-M   'P 1'
#
loop_
_entity.id
_entity.type
_entity.pdbx_description
1 polymer ?
#
loop_
_entity_poly.entity_id
_entity_poly.type
_entity_poly.pdbx_seq_one_letter_code
_entity_poly.pdbx_strand_id
1 'polypeptide(L)'
;MTAEVSRSRAREPLSVSSGTVDGTWLGSDKVDTARLTAIPASNATVKTWVNGPDKNLIPIGFQPDHVTGDTGLAYSFSQCTWWAYTRRHQLGLPVGSHFGNGAQWADSARRLGYWVDSTPRHEGDVIVFQRGQYGSSPVYGHVGIVERINADGSIVTSECGAALAGHPVSRTFTAAQAATLQFIHY
;
A
#
# COMPACT_ATOMS: atom_id res chain seq x y z
N MET A 1 18.57 -17.94 4.12
CA MET A 1 18.60 -16.46 4.11
C MET A 1 17.35 -16.00 4.80
N THR A 2 17.47 -15.53 6.04
CA THR A 2 16.36 -15.00 6.83
C THR A 2 15.96 -13.67 6.21
N ALA A 3 14.72 -13.57 5.72
CA ALA A 3 14.15 -12.31 5.28
C ALA A 3 14.23 -11.33 6.46
N GLU A 4 14.96 -10.23 6.28
CA GLU A 4 14.95 -9.14 7.25
C GLU A 4 13.56 -8.53 7.26
N VAL A 5 12.81 -8.88 8.29
CA VAL A 5 11.57 -8.17 8.64
C VAL A 5 11.97 -6.70 8.85
N SER A 6 11.20 -5.78 8.26
CA SER A 6 11.40 -4.34 8.37
C SER A 6 11.57 -3.90 9.83
N ARG A 7 12.79 -4.00 10.35
CA ARG A 7 13.18 -3.60 11.70
C ARG A 7 13.71 -2.17 11.66
N SER A 8 12.88 -1.20 11.40
CA SER A 8 13.34 0.17 11.59
C SER A 8 13.27 0.53 13.08
N ARG A 9 14.38 0.42 13.75
CA ARG A 9 14.62 1.14 14.99
C ARG A 9 14.86 2.61 14.63
N ALA A 10 14.08 3.52 15.13
CA ALA A 10 14.09 4.95 14.87
C ALA A 10 13.74 5.29 13.40
N ARG A 11 12.49 5.55 13.14
CA ARG A 11 12.03 6.24 11.93
C ARG A 11 11.88 7.70 12.26
N GLU A 12 12.44 8.53 11.40
CA GLU A 12 12.14 9.94 11.41
C GLU A 12 10.64 10.14 11.19
N PRO A 13 10.02 11.15 11.82
CA PRO A 13 8.64 11.48 11.56
C PRO A 13 8.49 11.78 10.07
N LEU A 14 7.33 11.44 9.47
CA LEU A 14 6.98 11.81 8.12
C LEU A 14 7.21 13.32 7.96
N SER A 15 8.30 13.70 7.29
CA SER A 15 8.58 15.11 7.05
C SER A 15 7.74 15.57 5.86
N VAL A 16 6.88 16.54 6.10
CA VAL A 16 5.91 17.04 5.13
C VAL A 16 6.56 18.12 4.29
N SER A 17 7.23 17.76 3.21
CA SER A 17 7.75 18.78 2.29
C SER A 17 6.97 18.96 1.00
N SER A 18 5.98 18.10 0.69
CA SER A 18 5.28 18.17 -0.60
C SER A 18 3.88 17.54 -0.65
N GLY A 19 3.35 17.05 0.46
CA GLY A 19 1.96 16.66 0.59
C GLY A 19 1.32 17.37 1.78
N THR A 20 0.07 17.78 1.69
CA THR A 20 -0.66 18.32 2.83
C THR A 20 -1.02 17.18 3.77
N VAL A 21 -0.60 17.24 5.04
CA VAL A 21 -1.09 16.33 6.07
C VAL A 21 -2.46 16.83 6.52
N ASP A 22 -3.49 16.11 6.16
CA ASP A 22 -4.88 16.52 6.36
C ASP A 22 -5.45 16.12 7.72
N GLY A 23 -4.69 15.39 8.54
CA GLY A 23 -5.06 15.00 9.89
C GLY A 23 -5.03 13.49 10.15
N THR A 24 -5.52 13.09 11.32
CA THR A 24 -5.57 11.68 11.71
C THR A 24 -6.65 10.95 10.91
N TRP A 25 -6.33 9.80 10.35
CA TRP A 25 -7.29 8.94 9.68
C TRP A 25 -8.27 8.34 10.71
N LEU A 26 -9.57 8.60 10.55
CA LEU A 26 -10.61 8.15 11.48
C LEU A 26 -11.08 6.70 11.25
N GLY A 27 -10.64 6.06 10.17
CA GLY A 27 -11.01 4.69 9.82
C GLY A 27 -10.20 3.59 10.52
N SER A 28 -9.48 3.93 11.59
CA SER A 28 -8.70 2.96 12.38
C SER A 28 -9.58 2.21 13.38
N ASP A 29 -10.63 1.55 12.93
CA ASP A 29 -11.26 0.54 13.76
C ASP A 29 -10.18 -0.48 14.14
N LYS A 30 -10.15 -0.82 15.44
CA LYS A 30 -9.17 -1.77 15.96
C LYS A 30 -9.29 -3.08 15.20
N VAL A 31 -8.38 -3.31 14.26
CA VAL A 31 -8.32 -4.57 13.53
C VAL A 31 -7.74 -5.61 14.48
N ASP A 32 -8.49 -6.66 14.71
CA ASP A 32 -7.95 -7.86 15.35
C ASP A 32 -6.98 -8.55 14.39
N THR A 33 -5.73 -8.12 14.44
CA THR A 33 -4.66 -8.63 13.57
C THR A 33 -4.36 -10.12 13.80
N ALA A 34 -4.85 -10.70 14.90
CA ALA A 34 -4.70 -12.13 15.18
C ALA A 34 -5.65 -13.00 14.35
N ARG A 35 -6.64 -12.40 13.70
CA ARG A 35 -7.66 -13.09 12.90
C ARG A 35 -7.60 -12.78 11.40
N LEU A 36 -6.56 -12.13 10.93
CA LEU A 36 -6.41 -11.86 9.51
C LEU A 36 -6.12 -13.16 8.77
N THR A 37 -7.05 -13.58 7.92
CA THR A 37 -6.89 -14.72 7.01
C THR A 37 -6.44 -14.23 5.65
N ALA A 38 -5.63 -15.02 4.94
CA ALA A 38 -5.20 -14.69 3.59
C ALA A 38 -6.39 -14.42 2.65
N ILE A 39 -6.29 -13.32 1.90
CA ILE A 39 -7.29 -12.94 0.91
C ILE A 39 -6.79 -13.42 -0.45
N PRO A 40 -7.56 -14.25 -1.17
CA PRO A 40 -7.18 -14.71 -2.50
C PRO A 40 -6.98 -13.55 -3.48
N ALA A 41 -6.01 -13.63 -4.37
CA ALA A 41 -5.79 -12.62 -5.39
C ALA A 41 -7.05 -12.42 -6.25
N SER A 42 -7.65 -13.49 -6.70
CA SER A 42 -8.89 -13.48 -7.50
C SER A 42 -10.14 -13.59 -6.63
N ASN A 43 -10.31 -12.63 -5.70
CA ASN A 43 -11.55 -12.53 -4.89
C ASN A 43 -12.68 -11.82 -5.66
N ALA A 44 -13.86 -11.67 -5.03
CA ALA A 44 -15.04 -11.09 -5.69
C ALA A 44 -14.81 -9.64 -6.15
N THR A 45 -14.13 -8.82 -5.35
CA THR A 45 -13.80 -7.42 -5.69
C THR A 45 -12.89 -7.37 -6.91
N VAL A 46 -11.79 -8.11 -6.90
CA VAL A 46 -10.84 -8.17 -8.01
C VAL A 46 -11.52 -8.69 -9.28
N LYS A 47 -12.35 -9.73 -9.19
CA LYS A 47 -13.14 -10.23 -10.34
C LYS A 47 -14.05 -9.17 -10.94
N THR A 48 -14.67 -8.34 -10.11
CA THR A 48 -15.50 -7.23 -10.58
C THR A 48 -14.67 -6.22 -11.36
N TRP A 49 -13.48 -5.86 -10.89
CA TRP A 49 -12.59 -4.94 -11.59
C TRP A 49 -12.07 -5.52 -12.90
N VAL A 50 -11.55 -6.75 -12.86
CA VAL A 50 -11.01 -7.46 -14.05
C VAL A 50 -12.05 -7.60 -15.17
N ASN A 51 -13.29 -7.87 -14.83
CA ASN A 51 -14.37 -8.04 -15.81
C ASN A 51 -15.10 -6.74 -16.17
N GLY A 52 -14.82 -5.67 -15.46
CA GLY A 52 -15.47 -4.36 -15.60
C GLY A 52 -14.48 -3.25 -15.99
N PRO A 53 -14.16 -2.33 -15.06
CA PRO A 53 -13.40 -1.12 -15.40
C PRO A 53 -11.99 -1.40 -15.91
N ASP A 54 -11.35 -2.49 -15.49
CA ASP A 54 -9.97 -2.79 -15.85
C ASP A 54 -9.83 -3.70 -17.08
N LYS A 55 -10.91 -4.23 -17.59
CA LYS A 55 -10.91 -5.24 -18.65
C LYS A 55 -9.97 -4.94 -19.84
N ASN A 56 -9.88 -3.67 -20.23
CA ASN A 56 -9.05 -3.22 -21.36
C ASN A 56 -7.73 -2.55 -20.91
N LEU A 57 -7.44 -2.53 -19.60
CA LEU A 57 -6.28 -1.87 -19.01
C LEU A 57 -5.28 -2.89 -18.44
N ILE A 58 -5.74 -4.10 -18.19
CA ILE A 58 -4.92 -5.18 -17.62
C ILE A 58 -3.72 -5.47 -18.54
N PRO A 59 -2.51 -5.54 -17.99
CA PRO A 59 -1.33 -5.89 -18.77
C PRO A 59 -1.45 -7.26 -19.42
N ILE A 60 -0.91 -7.39 -20.63
CA ILE A 60 -0.85 -8.67 -21.33
C ILE A 60 -0.08 -9.69 -20.47
N GLY A 61 -0.71 -10.85 -20.23
CA GLY A 61 -0.12 -11.94 -19.44
C GLY A 61 -0.35 -11.83 -17.93
N PHE A 62 -1.05 -10.79 -17.46
CA PHE A 62 -1.46 -10.73 -16.06
C PHE A 62 -2.38 -11.90 -15.70
N GLN A 63 -2.13 -12.51 -14.54
CA GLN A 63 -2.90 -13.61 -13.99
C GLN A 63 -3.61 -13.17 -12.72
N PRO A 64 -4.94 -12.99 -12.73
CA PRO A 64 -5.69 -12.50 -11.56
C PRO A 64 -5.65 -13.44 -10.34
N ASP A 65 -5.32 -14.70 -10.55
CA ASP A 65 -5.23 -15.75 -9.53
C ASP A 65 -3.78 -16.06 -9.09
N HIS A 66 -2.86 -15.10 -9.28
CA HIS A 66 -1.47 -15.24 -8.85
C HIS A 66 -1.33 -15.52 -7.34
N VAL A 67 -0.16 -15.97 -6.91
CA VAL A 67 0.16 -16.17 -5.50
C VAL A 67 0.28 -14.82 -4.80
N THR A 68 -0.49 -14.61 -3.72
CA THR A 68 -0.44 -13.34 -2.96
C THR A 68 0.79 -13.21 -2.06
N GLY A 69 1.37 -14.32 -1.64
CA GLY A 69 2.45 -14.33 -0.63
C GLY A 69 1.96 -14.00 0.78
N ASP A 70 0.65 -14.05 1.02
CA ASP A 70 0.07 -13.83 2.33
C ASP A 70 0.18 -15.08 3.21
N THR A 71 0.95 -14.97 4.27
CA THR A 71 1.18 -16.01 5.29
C THR A 71 0.83 -15.52 6.71
N GLY A 72 0.09 -14.42 6.80
CA GLY A 72 -0.23 -13.74 8.05
C GLY A 72 0.60 -12.48 8.27
N LEU A 73 0.26 -11.72 9.30
CA LEU A 73 0.93 -10.44 9.61
C LEU A 73 2.39 -10.65 10.02
N ALA A 74 3.32 -10.22 9.18
CA ALA A 74 4.76 -10.29 9.42
C ALA A 74 5.41 -8.90 9.64
N TYR A 75 4.63 -7.83 9.57
CA TYR A 75 5.13 -6.45 9.71
C TYR A 75 5.02 -5.96 11.14
N SER A 76 6.02 -5.22 11.61
CA SER A 76 6.04 -4.67 12.96
C SER A 76 4.98 -3.59 13.13
N PHE A 77 4.28 -3.61 14.26
CA PHE A 77 3.23 -2.65 14.62
C PHE A 77 3.64 -1.20 14.37
N SER A 78 2.68 -0.39 13.93
CA SER A 78 2.83 1.04 13.63
C SER A 78 3.79 1.37 12.48
N GLN A 79 4.32 0.39 11.75
CA GLN A 79 5.10 0.66 10.55
C GLN A 79 4.17 0.99 9.37
N CYS A 80 4.71 1.67 8.35
CA CYS A 80 3.96 1.91 7.12
C CYS A 80 3.52 0.60 6.46
N THR A 81 4.39 -0.40 6.48
CA THR A 81 4.14 -1.74 5.97
C THR A 81 3.09 -2.50 6.78
N TRP A 82 3.08 -2.34 8.10
CA TRP A 82 2.02 -2.88 8.96
C TRP A 82 0.66 -2.26 8.61
N TRP A 83 0.61 -0.94 8.44
CA TRP A 83 -0.63 -0.26 8.09
C TRP A 83 -1.13 -0.69 6.71
N ALA A 84 -0.28 -0.69 5.70
CA ALA A 84 -0.65 -1.09 4.35
C ALA A 84 -1.19 -2.53 4.32
N TYR A 85 -0.52 -3.47 5.00
CA TYR A 85 -0.99 -4.85 5.13
C TYR A 85 -2.37 -4.91 5.83
N THR A 86 -2.50 -4.27 6.98
CA THR A 86 -3.72 -4.26 7.79
C THR A 86 -4.89 -3.64 7.01
N ARG A 87 -4.64 -2.49 6.35
CA ARG A 87 -5.68 -1.79 5.60
C ARG A 87 -6.15 -2.57 4.38
N ARG A 88 -5.25 -3.24 3.68
CA ARG A 88 -5.61 -4.14 2.57
C ARG A 88 -6.55 -5.26 3.05
N HIS A 89 -6.27 -5.84 4.18
CA HIS A 89 -7.15 -6.84 4.81
C HIS A 89 -8.52 -6.27 5.19
N GLN A 90 -8.58 -5.05 5.76
CA GLN A 90 -9.86 -4.38 6.04
C GLN A 90 -10.70 -4.18 4.77
N LEU A 91 -10.05 -3.88 3.65
CA LEU A 91 -10.68 -3.64 2.36
C LEU A 91 -10.98 -4.92 1.57
N GLY A 92 -10.60 -6.08 2.08
CA GLY A 92 -10.77 -7.35 1.38
C GLY A 92 -9.88 -7.48 0.13
N LEU A 93 -8.72 -6.83 0.12
CA LEU A 93 -7.79 -6.81 -1.01
C LEU A 93 -6.54 -7.64 -0.75
N PRO A 94 -5.99 -8.33 -1.76
CA PRO A 94 -4.82 -9.18 -1.59
C PRO A 94 -3.57 -8.37 -1.24
N VAL A 95 -2.71 -8.93 -0.38
CA VAL A 95 -1.43 -8.35 -0.01
C VAL A 95 -0.48 -9.44 0.47
N GLY A 96 0.82 -9.28 0.24
CA GLY A 96 1.82 -10.23 0.72
C GLY A 96 2.39 -9.86 2.10
N SER A 97 2.83 -10.88 2.82
CA SER A 97 3.40 -10.75 4.18
C SER A 97 4.89 -10.35 4.19
N HIS A 98 5.61 -10.49 3.07
CA HIS A 98 7.06 -10.35 3.02
C HIS A 98 7.56 -9.50 1.85
N PHE A 99 6.91 -8.36 1.59
CA PHE A 99 7.34 -7.43 0.54
C PHE A 99 8.60 -6.61 0.91
N GLY A 100 9.07 -6.72 2.15
CA GLY A 100 10.25 -6.03 2.63
C GLY A 100 10.00 -4.60 3.11
N ASN A 101 10.98 -3.72 2.94
CA ASN A 101 10.85 -2.30 3.25
C ASN A 101 9.98 -1.57 2.22
N GLY A 102 9.46 -0.40 2.57
CA GLY A 102 8.53 0.34 1.72
C GLY A 102 8.95 0.44 0.26
N ALA A 103 10.20 0.86 -0.01
CA ALA A 103 10.72 0.99 -1.38
C ALA A 103 10.81 -0.33 -2.16
N GLN A 104 10.76 -1.48 -1.49
CA GLN A 104 10.86 -2.81 -2.11
C GLN A 104 9.49 -3.39 -2.51
N TRP A 105 8.41 -2.81 -2.00
CA TRP A 105 7.07 -3.37 -2.14
C TRP A 105 6.65 -3.56 -3.59
N ALA A 106 6.88 -2.56 -4.44
CA ALA A 106 6.50 -2.64 -5.86
C ALA A 106 7.20 -3.82 -6.58
N ASP A 107 8.51 -3.98 -6.36
CA ASP A 107 9.27 -5.06 -6.99
C ASP A 107 8.92 -6.43 -6.40
N SER A 108 8.66 -6.50 -5.10
CA SER A 108 8.24 -7.73 -4.44
C SER A 108 6.85 -8.17 -4.93
N ALA A 109 5.93 -7.23 -5.08
CA ALA A 109 4.60 -7.48 -5.63
C ALA A 109 4.68 -7.96 -7.09
N ARG A 110 5.47 -7.32 -7.95
CA ARG A 110 5.68 -7.77 -9.35
C ARG A 110 6.20 -9.19 -9.43
N ARG A 111 7.13 -9.57 -8.56
CA ARG A 111 7.69 -10.94 -8.53
C ARG A 111 6.64 -12.01 -8.22
N LEU A 112 5.58 -11.65 -7.51
CA LEU A 112 4.46 -12.55 -7.20
C LEU A 112 3.31 -12.47 -8.23
N GLY A 113 3.39 -11.55 -9.18
CA GLY A 113 2.40 -11.42 -10.25
C GLY A 113 1.37 -10.32 -10.06
N TYR A 114 1.49 -9.48 -9.02
CA TYR A 114 0.62 -8.32 -8.85
C TYR A 114 0.77 -7.34 -10.01
N TRP A 115 -0.32 -6.73 -10.42
CA TRP A 115 -0.29 -5.61 -11.34
C TRP A 115 0.24 -4.36 -10.62
N VAL A 116 1.34 -3.81 -11.13
CA VAL A 116 2.00 -2.61 -10.58
C VAL A 116 2.32 -1.64 -11.70
N ASP A 117 1.84 -0.42 -11.61
CA ASP A 117 2.17 0.66 -12.54
C ASP A 117 2.26 2.03 -11.83
N SER A 118 2.22 3.14 -12.57
CA SER A 118 2.33 4.51 -12.04
C SER A 118 1.00 5.28 -12.08
N THR A 119 -0.14 4.60 -12.19
CA THR A 119 -1.46 5.22 -12.24
C THR A 119 -2.30 4.73 -11.09
N PRO A 120 -2.78 5.58 -10.18
CA PRO A 120 -3.75 5.16 -9.16
C PRO A 120 -5.07 4.77 -9.87
N ARG A 121 -5.61 3.58 -9.55
CA ARG A 121 -6.79 3.04 -10.23
C ARG A 121 -7.95 2.79 -9.30
N HIS A 122 -7.65 2.33 -8.08
CA HIS A 122 -8.67 1.93 -7.12
C HIS A 122 -8.40 2.50 -5.74
N GLU A 123 -9.46 2.81 -5.03
CA GLU A 123 -9.39 2.93 -3.58
C GLU A 123 -8.94 1.58 -3.02
N GLY A 124 -7.88 1.64 -2.20
CA GLY A 124 -7.20 0.45 -1.71
C GLY A 124 -5.88 0.12 -2.42
N ASP A 125 -5.53 0.77 -3.52
CA ASP A 125 -4.20 0.64 -4.12
C ASP A 125 -3.12 0.96 -3.09
N VAL A 126 -2.05 0.16 -3.08
CA VAL A 126 -0.87 0.50 -2.26
C VAL A 126 -0.02 1.50 -3.02
N ILE A 127 0.14 2.70 -2.46
CA ILE A 127 1.07 3.69 -2.98
C ILE A 127 2.48 3.42 -2.44
N VAL A 128 3.48 3.44 -3.32
CA VAL A 128 4.87 3.13 -3.02
C VAL A 128 5.75 4.35 -3.28
N PHE A 129 6.46 4.77 -2.24
CA PHE A 129 7.44 5.85 -2.29
C PHE A 129 8.86 5.26 -2.29
N GLN A 130 9.64 5.62 -3.29
CA GLN A 130 11.06 5.32 -3.28
C GLN A 130 11.78 6.10 -2.18
N ARG A 131 13.02 5.74 -1.91
CA ARG A 131 13.83 6.38 -0.86
C ARG A 131 13.90 7.89 -1.06
N GLY A 132 13.49 8.65 -0.05
CA GLY A 132 13.50 10.11 -0.05
C GLY A 132 12.34 10.78 -0.80
N GLN A 133 11.51 10.07 -1.55
CA GLN A 133 10.37 10.67 -2.23
C GLN A 133 9.34 11.19 -1.20
N TYR A 134 8.92 12.44 -1.39
CA TYR A 134 7.86 13.07 -0.57
C TYR A 134 8.04 12.92 0.94
N GLY A 135 9.29 13.05 1.43
CA GLY A 135 9.61 12.91 2.84
C GLY A 135 9.66 11.48 3.36
N SER A 136 9.65 10.48 2.47
CA SER A 136 9.86 9.09 2.85
C SER A 136 11.27 8.84 3.37
N SER A 137 11.45 7.78 4.14
CA SER A 137 12.78 7.40 4.66
C SER A 137 13.81 7.29 3.52
N PRO A 138 14.97 7.95 3.64
CA PRO A 138 16.04 7.85 2.65
C PRO A 138 16.69 6.45 2.64
N VAL A 139 16.42 5.62 3.65
CA VAL A 139 16.95 4.26 3.76
C VAL A 139 15.93 3.21 3.34
N TYR A 140 14.68 3.36 3.78
CA TYR A 140 13.66 2.32 3.65
C TYR A 140 12.57 2.64 2.62
N GLY A 141 12.43 3.90 2.18
CA GLY A 141 11.25 4.35 1.45
C GLY A 141 9.99 4.31 2.31
N HIS A 142 8.82 4.21 1.69
CA HIS A 142 7.55 4.25 2.40
C HIS A 142 6.44 3.60 1.59
N VAL A 143 5.34 3.22 2.25
CA VAL A 143 4.09 2.80 1.62
C VAL A 143 2.90 3.38 2.36
N GLY A 144 1.80 3.56 1.65
CA GLY A 144 0.49 3.93 2.18
C GLY A 144 -0.62 3.28 1.38
N ILE A 145 -1.85 3.68 1.66
CA ILE A 145 -3.03 3.20 0.94
C ILE A 145 -3.76 4.39 0.31
N VAL A 146 -4.17 4.26 -0.94
CA VAL A 146 -5.05 5.21 -1.61
C VAL A 146 -6.46 5.03 -1.04
N GLU A 147 -6.97 6.05 -0.38
CA GLU A 147 -8.30 6.01 0.23
C GLU A 147 -9.35 6.68 -0.65
N ARG A 148 -8.93 7.59 -1.53
CA ARG A 148 -9.82 8.24 -2.49
C ARG A 148 -9.04 8.72 -3.71
N ILE A 149 -9.67 8.61 -4.86
CA ILE A 149 -9.22 9.21 -6.12
C ILE A 149 -10.25 10.27 -6.51
N ASN A 150 -9.83 11.54 -6.58
CA ASN A 150 -10.71 12.65 -6.93
C ASN A 150 -10.84 12.79 -8.46
N ALA A 151 -11.88 13.49 -8.89
CA ALA A 151 -12.17 13.71 -10.32
C ALA A 151 -11.05 14.47 -11.06
N ASP A 152 -10.24 15.27 -10.35
CA ASP A 152 -9.08 15.99 -10.89
C ASP A 152 -7.80 15.13 -10.96
N GLY A 153 -7.90 13.84 -10.59
CA GLY A 153 -6.79 12.91 -10.51
C GLY A 153 -5.91 13.04 -9.25
N SER A 154 -6.22 13.96 -8.35
CA SER A 154 -5.58 13.99 -7.04
C SER A 154 -6.02 12.80 -6.20
N ILE A 155 -5.17 12.38 -5.26
CA ILE A 155 -5.44 11.24 -4.39
C ILE A 155 -5.31 11.64 -2.93
N VAL A 156 -6.12 10.99 -2.10
CA VAL A 156 -5.99 11.04 -0.64
C VAL A 156 -5.48 9.68 -0.17
N THR A 157 -4.45 9.67 0.66
CA THR A 157 -3.85 8.46 1.21
C THR A 157 -4.08 8.34 2.71
N SER A 158 -3.95 7.11 3.21
CA SER A 158 -3.70 6.86 4.64
C SER A 158 -2.33 6.22 4.83
N GLU A 159 -1.58 6.71 5.80
CA GLU A 159 -0.18 6.33 6.01
C GLU A 159 0.13 6.23 7.49
N CYS A 160 0.99 5.29 7.86
CA CYS A 160 1.45 5.13 9.23
C CYS A 160 2.98 5.10 9.30
N GLY A 161 3.50 5.24 10.48
CA GLY A 161 4.93 5.16 10.79
C GLY A 161 5.15 4.95 12.28
N ALA A 162 6.35 4.53 12.66
CA ALA A 162 6.65 4.17 14.05
C ALA A 162 6.29 5.26 15.07
N ALA A 163 6.49 6.53 14.71
CA ALA A 163 6.18 7.67 15.58
C ALA A 163 4.67 7.90 15.77
N LEU A 164 3.82 7.30 14.94
CA LEU A 164 2.38 7.50 14.99
C LEU A 164 1.64 6.52 15.94
N ALA A 165 2.36 5.59 16.54
CA ALA A 165 1.83 4.65 17.55
C ALA A 165 0.53 3.94 17.09
N GLY A 166 0.43 3.57 15.82
CA GLY A 166 -0.72 2.89 15.23
C GLY A 166 -1.87 3.82 14.81
N HIS A 167 -1.68 5.14 14.85
CA HIS A 167 -2.66 6.13 14.41
C HIS A 167 -2.31 6.69 13.01
N PRO A 168 -2.88 6.16 11.93
CA PRO A 168 -2.54 6.64 10.60
C PRO A 168 -2.93 8.08 10.38
N VAL A 169 -2.19 8.75 9.50
CA VAL A 169 -2.48 10.11 9.05
C VAL A 169 -2.87 10.10 7.57
N SER A 170 -3.60 11.12 7.16
CA SER A 170 -4.00 11.33 5.77
C SER A 170 -3.06 12.33 5.10
N ARG A 171 -2.71 12.06 3.84
CA ARG A 171 -2.03 13.03 2.95
C ARG A 171 -2.76 13.13 1.63
N THR A 172 -2.65 14.29 0.99
CA THR A 172 -3.18 14.54 -0.35
C THR A 172 -2.04 14.76 -1.32
N PHE A 173 -2.11 14.15 -2.49
CA PHE A 173 -1.18 14.32 -3.61
C PHE A 173 -1.93 14.79 -4.83
N THR A 174 -1.39 15.78 -5.55
CA THR A 174 -1.93 16.19 -6.85
C THR A 174 -1.77 15.07 -7.88
N ALA A 175 -2.51 15.13 -8.99
CA ALA A 175 -2.35 14.18 -10.09
C ALA A 175 -0.91 14.13 -10.61
N ALA A 176 -0.24 15.28 -10.72
CA ALA A 176 1.16 15.37 -11.15
C ALA A 176 2.12 14.70 -10.15
N GLN A 177 1.88 14.83 -8.85
CA GLN A 177 2.67 14.16 -7.83
C GLN A 177 2.41 12.63 -7.86
N ALA A 178 1.15 12.21 -7.95
CA ALA A 178 0.79 10.81 -8.02
C ALA A 178 1.46 10.10 -9.21
N ALA A 179 1.52 10.74 -10.37
CA ALA A 179 2.16 10.19 -11.57
C ALA A 179 3.67 9.91 -11.42
N THR A 180 4.33 10.39 -10.37
CA THR A 180 5.74 10.10 -10.08
C THR A 180 5.94 8.91 -9.14
N LEU A 181 4.86 8.30 -8.70
CA LEU A 181 4.85 7.22 -7.71
C LEU A 181 4.43 5.89 -8.37
N GLN A 182 4.55 4.80 -7.62
CA GLN A 182 4.10 3.48 -8.06
C GLN A 182 2.91 3.02 -7.24
N PHE A 183 2.03 2.25 -7.89
CA PHE A 183 0.84 1.71 -7.26
C PHE A 183 0.78 0.20 -7.46
N ILE A 184 0.49 -0.53 -6.39
CA ILE A 184 0.19 -1.96 -6.42
C ILE A 184 -1.31 -2.11 -6.37
N HIS A 185 -1.90 -2.70 -7.40
CA HIS A 185 -3.35 -2.88 -7.52
C HIS A 185 -3.80 -4.18 -6.87
N TYR A 186 -3.67 -5.28 -7.60
CA TYR A 186 -4.08 -6.62 -7.13
C TYR A 186 -3.36 -7.72 -7.90
#